data_dc800823dc7c14e71cb6bd78276fdcda
#
_entry.id   dc800823dc7c14e71cb6bd78276fdcda
#
_cell.length_a   1.000
_cell.length_b   1.000
_cell.length_c   1.000
_cell.angle_alpha   90.00
_cell.angle_beta   90.00
_cell.angle_gamma   90.00
#
_symmetry.space_group_name_H-M   'P 1'
#
loop_
_entity.id
_entity.type
_entity.pdbx_description
1 polymer ?
#
loop_
_entity_poly.entity_id
_entity_poly.type
_entity_poly.pdbx_seq_one_letter_code
_entity_poly.pdbx_strand_id
1 'polypeptide(L)'
;TMCVLAEAMGMTVPGNSDLPAISTRLQILAREAGRRVMALWREGITARKIMTEAALINAIKVCAAIGMPVNAMLHLPAIAAEAGLDMDCWAVYDQASRELPVLADLCAEEQNVLFHFTQAGGLSALMAEMKEHLDLSCVDVSGRTLAQKLEGKASRDTAVIHTVKEPVRDNDLCVLKGNIAPEGIVARKSAFSKQFKGPAKVFYSDAGAAEAVKSGKVTAGDVVVLTMVGAKGGPAVPVCCE
;
A
#
# COMPACT_ATOMS: atom_id res chain seq x y z
N THR A 1 -5.14 -4.13 2.52
CA THR A 1 -4.42 -2.92 2.05
C THR A 1 -4.18 -2.93 0.53
N MET A 2 -3.75 -4.05 -0.08
CA MET A 2 -3.49 -4.10 -1.53
C MET A 2 -4.73 -3.79 -2.39
N CYS A 3 -5.93 -4.24 -1.98
CA CYS A 3 -7.18 -3.87 -2.65
C CYS A 3 -7.41 -2.35 -2.64
N VAL A 4 -7.08 -1.69 -1.52
CA VAL A 4 -7.18 -0.22 -1.38
C VAL A 4 -6.29 0.48 -2.41
N LEU A 5 -5.05 -0.01 -2.60
CA LEU A 5 -4.13 0.57 -3.59
C LEU A 5 -4.59 0.31 -5.02
N ALA A 6 -5.15 -0.86 -5.32
CA ALA A 6 -5.73 -1.15 -6.64
C ALA A 6 -6.89 -0.20 -6.97
N GLU A 7 -7.71 0.16 -5.99
CA GLU A 7 -8.79 1.15 -6.15
C GLU A 7 -8.23 2.57 -6.24
N ALA A 8 -7.19 2.90 -5.47
CA ALA A 8 -6.52 4.20 -5.54
C ALA A 8 -5.88 4.46 -6.91
N MET A 9 -5.35 3.41 -7.57
CA MET A 9 -4.87 3.46 -8.97
C MET A 9 -6.00 3.52 -10.00
N GLY A 10 -7.26 3.39 -9.59
CA GLY A 10 -8.39 3.37 -10.51
C GLY A 10 -8.69 2.03 -11.17
N MET A 11 -8.04 0.92 -10.76
CA MET A 11 -8.11 -0.39 -11.42
C MET A 11 -9.18 -1.34 -10.87
N THR A 12 -10.01 -0.89 -9.93
CA THR A 12 -11.17 -1.68 -9.46
C THR A 12 -12.42 -0.81 -9.36
N VAL A 13 -13.57 -1.48 -9.35
CA VAL A 13 -14.87 -0.79 -9.20
C VAL A 13 -14.89 -0.03 -7.87
N PRO A 14 -15.25 1.27 -7.88
CA PRO A 14 -15.26 2.08 -6.67
C PRO A 14 -16.08 1.49 -5.53
N GLY A 15 -15.51 1.51 -4.32
CA GLY A 15 -16.10 0.98 -3.11
C GLY A 15 -15.97 -0.54 -2.97
N ASN A 16 -15.07 -1.17 -3.75
CA ASN A 16 -14.76 -2.60 -3.62
C ASN A 16 -13.70 -2.88 -2.55
N SER A 17 -12.73 -1.98 -2.42
CA SER A 17 -11.51 -2.24 -1.66
C SER A 17 -11.68 -2.25 -0.14
N ASP A 18 -12.72 -1.60 0.35
CA ASP A 18 -13.01 -1.42 1.77
C ASP A 18 -14.15 -2.31 2.28
N LEU A 19 -14.67 -3.23 1.44
CA LEU A 19 -15.69 -4.17 1.85
C LEU A 19 -15.09 -5.40 2.53
N PRO A 20 -15.66 -5.85 3.66
CA PRO A 20 -15.32 -7.13 4.26
C PRO A 20 -15.53 -8.29 3.28
N ALA A 21 -14.63 -9.29 3.32
CA ALA A 21 -14.66 -10.44 2.41
C ALA A 21 -15.98 -11.25 2.45
N ILE A 22 -16.68 -11.20 3.57
CA ILE A 22 -17.99 -11.87 3.78
C ILE A 22 -19.19 -11.04 3.29
N SER A 23 -18.95 -9.82 2.76
CA SER A 23 -20.03 -8.93 2.33
C SER A 23 -20.72 -9.46 1.06
N THR A 24 -22.04 -9.58 1.11
CA THR A 24 -22.87 -9.90 -0.08
C THR A 24 -22.75 -8.83 -1.16
N ARG A 25 -22.40 -7.61 -0.80
CA ARG A 25 -22.16 -6.51 -1.75
C ARG A 25 -21.00 -6.81 -2.71
N LEU A 26 -20.01 -7.60 -2.31
CA LEU A 26 -18.93 -8.04 -3.21
C LEU A 26 -19.45 -8.84 -4.41
N GLN A 27 -20.48 -9.66 -4.23
CA GLN A 27 -21.11 -10.40 -5.33
C GLN A 27 -21.80 -9.47 -6.33
N ILE A 28 -22.42 -8.39 -5.83
CA ILE A 28 -23.03 -7.37 -6.67
C ILE A 28 -21.96 -6.64 -7.48
N LEU A 29 -20.88 -6.21 -6.81
CA LEU A 29 -19.76 -5.54 -7.46
C LEU A 29 -19.02 -6.43 -8.47
N ALA A 30 -18.91 -7.74 -8.20
CA ALA A 30 -18.35 -8.68 -9.17
C ALA A 30 -19.17 -8.73 -10.48
N ARG A 31 -20.49 -8.72 -10.39
CA ARG A 31 -21.36 -8.63 -11.58
C ARG A 31 -21.24 -7.27 -12.29
N GLU A 32 -21.12 -6.21 -11.52
CA GLU A 32 -20.89 -4.86 -12.05
C GLU A 32 -19.56 -4.77 -12.77
N ALA A 33 -18.49 -5.34 -12.21
CA ALA A 33 -17.16 -5.42 -12.82
C ALA A 33 -17.21 -6.12 -14.19
N GLY A 34 -17.98 -7.23 -14.30
CA GLY A 34 -18.17 -7.94 -15.57
C GLY A 34 -18.90 -7.08 -16.62
N ARG A 35 -19.90 -6.30 -16.21
CA ARG A 35 -20.56 -5.36 -17.12
C ARG A 35 -19.64 -4.20 -17.50
N ARG A 36 -18.89 -3.70 -16.54
CA ARG A 36 -18.00 -2.55 -16.74
C ARG A 36 -16.83 -2.87 -17.67
N VAL A 37 -16.23 -4.07 -17.58
CA VAL A 37 -15.17 -4.45 -18.51
C VAL A 37 -15.61 -4.45 -19.97
N MET A 38 -16.87 -4.85 -20.23
CA MET A 38 -17.43 -4.79 -21.57
C MET A 38 -17.68 -3.35 -22.04
N ALA A 39 -18.08 -2.46 -21.13
CA ALA A 39 -18.22 -1.04 -21.42
C ALA A 39 -16.86 -0.39 -21.71
N LEU A 40 -15.85 -0.65 -20.90
CA LEU A 40 -14.48 -0.17 -21.10
C LEU A 40 -13.92 -0.57 -22.47
N TRP A 41 -14.17 -1.82 -22.89
CA TRP A 41 -13.77 -2.28 -24.23
C TRP A 41 -14.44 -1.46 -25.33
N ARG A 42 -15.75 -1.21 -25.24
CA ARG A 42 -16.50 -0.41 -26.23
C ARG A 42 -16.07 1.06 -26.25
N GLU A 43 -15.74 1.61 -25.08
CA GLU A 43 -15.28 2.98 -24.87
C GLU A 43 -13.79 3.15 -25.27
N GLY A 44 -13.08 2.04 -25.52
CA GLY A 44 -11.65 2.05 -25.83
C GLY A 44 -10.79 2.47 -24.64
N ILE A 45 -11.27 2.31 -23.41
CA ILE A 45 -10.52 2.59 -22.19
C ILE A 45 -9.72 1.33 -21.82
N THR A 46 -8.42 1.42 -21.94
CA THR A 46 -7.47 0.34 -21.62
C THR A 46 -6.85 0.55 -20.24
N ALA A 47 -6.26 -0.51 -19.67
CA ALA A 47 -5.51 -0.44 -18.42
C ALA A 47 -4.39 0.63 -18.49
N ARG A 48 -3.69 0.75 -19.63
CA ARG A 48 -2.64 1.77 -19.85
C ARG A 48 -3.15 3.21 -19.84
N LYS A 49 -4.43 3.44 -20.16
CA LYS A 49 -5.05 4.77 -20.05
C LYS A 49 -5.40 5.14 -18.60
N ILE A 50 -5.58 4.15 -17.74
CA ILE A 50 -5.90 4.33 -16.32
C ILE A 50 -4.62 4.37 -15.49
N MET A 51 -3.72 3.40 -15.69
CA MET A 51 -2.46 3.30 -14.96
C MET A 51 -1.42 4.25 -15.53
N THR A 52 -1.61 5.53 -15.24
CA THR A 52 -0.67 6.61 -15.55
C THR A 52 0.32 6.81 -14.40
N GLU A 53 1.41 7.52 -14.64
CA GLU A 53 2.34 7.92 -13.58
C GLU A 53 1.62 8.64 -12.44
N ALA A 54 0.72 9.59 -12.75
CA ALA A 54 -0.09 10.29 -11.76
C ALA A 54 -0.98 9.36 -10.94
N ALA A 55 -1.58 8.33 -11.55
CA ALA A 55 -2.38 7.33 -10.84
C ALA A 55 -1.54 6.49 -9.87
N LEU A 56 -0.31 6.12 -10.26
CA LEU A 56 0.61 5.41 -9.37
C LEU A 56 1.12 6.31 -8.24
N ILE A 57 1.41 7.58 -8.51
CA ILE A 57 1.78 8.56 -7.48
C ILE A 57 0.63 8.72 -6.48
N ASN A 58 -0.61 8.82 -6.93
CA ASN A 58 -1.78 8.84 -6.06
C ASN A 58 -1.86 7.60 -5.18
N ALA A 59 -1.63 6.40 -5.74
CA ALA A 59 -1.62 5.15 -4.98
C ALA A 59 -0.50 5.11 -3.93
N ILE A 60 0.69 5.60 -4.25
CA ILE A 60 1.81 5.72 -3.30
C ILE A 60 1.46 6.69 -2.16
N LYS A 61 0.83 7.81 -2.47
CA LYS A 61 0.38 8.78 -1.45
C LYS A 61 -0.73 8.20 -0.55
N VAL A 62 -1.67 7.46 -1.13
CA VAL A 62 -2.67 6.70 -0.35
C VAL A 62 -1.98 5.63 0.51
N CYS A 63 -0.96 4.95 -0.03
CA CYS A 63 -0.15 4.00 0.72
C CYS A 63 0.46 4.65 1.97
N ALA A 64 1.01 5.87 1.86
CA ALA A 64 1.51 6.63 3.00
C ALA A 64 0.40 6.92 4.02
N ALA A 65 -0.76 7.36 3.57
CA ALA A 65 -1.89 7.73 4.43
C ALA A 65 -2.53 6.55 5.19
N ILE A 66 -2.31 5.30 4.76
CA ILE A 66 -2.85 4.09 5.40
C ILE A 66 -1.81 3.30 6.21
N GLY A 67 -0.65 3.87 6.51
CA GLY A 67 0.39 3.23 7.33
C GLY A 67 1.45 2.44 6.53
N MET A 68 1.52 2.63 5.21
CA MET A 68 2.53 2.07 4.30
C MET A 68 2.74 0.56 4.43
N PRO A 69 1.84 -0.26 3.90
CA PRO A 69 2.06 -1.71 3.83
C PRO A 69 3.29 -2.02 2.98
N VAL A 70 4.23 -2.80 3.53
CA VAL A 70 5.52 -3.13 2.88
C VAL A 70 5.33 -3.79 1.51
N ASN A 71 4.27 -4.58 1.33
CA ASN A 71 3.94 -5.23 0.05
C ASN A 71 3.82 -4.23 -1.11
N ALA A 72 3.31 -3.02 -0.84
CA ALA A 72 3.19 -1.98 -1.85
C ALA A 72 4.53 -1.58 -2.44
N MET A 73 5.59 -1.60 -1.62
CA MET A 73 6.96 -1.26 -2.02
C MET A 73 7.54 -2.25 -3.04
N LEU A 74 6.99 -3.45 -3.11
CA LEU A 74 7.36 -4.44 -4.13
C LEU A 74 6.42 -4.37 -5.35
N HIS A 75 5.10 -4.28 -5.11
CA HIS A 75 4.11 -4.43 -6.16
C HIS A 75 3.98 -3.18 -7.04
N LEU A 76 3.98 -1.97 -6.47
CA LEU A 76 3.79 -0.76 -7.29
C LEU A 76 4.95 -0.50 -8.25
N PRO A 77 6.24 -0.68 -7.89
CA PRO A 77 7.32 -0.62 -8.86
C PRO A 77 7.20 -1.65 -9.99
N ALA A 78 6.77 -2.87 -9.66
CA ALA A 78 6.54 -3.92 -10.67
C ALA A 78 5.40 -3.55 -11.63
N ILE A 79 4.32 -2.96 -11.11
CA ILE A 79 3.19 -2.46 -11.92
C ILE A 79 3.64 -1.29 -12.80
N ALA A 80 4.45 -0.37 -12.27
CA ALA A 80 5.00 0.75 -13.04
C ALA A 80 5.82 0.25 -14.23
N ALA A 81 6.74 -0.69 -13.98
CA ALA A 81 7.58 -1.29 -15.01
C ALA A 81 6.75 -2.01 -16.09
N GLU A 82 5.74 -2.82 -15.71
CA GLU A 82 4.85 -3.51 -16.65
C GLU A 82 3.96 -2.53 -17.44
N ALA A 83 3.55 -1.43 -16.81
CA ALA A 83 2.82 -0.36 -17.49
C ALA A 83 3.70 0.42 -18.49
N GLY A 84 5.03 0.24 -18.44
CA GLY A 84 6.00 0.95 -19.27
C GLY A 84 6.26 2.37 -18.78
N LEU A 85 6.10 2.62 -17.49
CA LEU A 85 6.38 3.91 -16.87
C LEU A 85 7.82 3.95 -16.36
N ASP A 86 8.56 4.97 -16.76
CA ASP A 86 9.92 5.25 -16.30
C ASP A 86 9.86 6.19 -15.07
N MET A 87 9.57 5.62 -13.90
CA MET A 87 9.45 6.37 -12.66
C MET A 87 10.25 5.74 -11.52
N ASP A 88 10.92 6.57 -10.73
CA ASP A 88 11.56 6.14 -9.50
C ASP A 88 10.52 6.06 -8.36
N CYS A 89 9.85 4.91 -8.26
CA CYS A 89 8.88 4.66 -7.20
C CYS A 89 9.47 4.84 -5.79
N TRP A 90 10.77 4.53 -5.59
CA TRP A 90 11.43 4.66 -4.30
C TRP A 90 11.56 6.12 -3.87
N ALA A 91 11.93 7.01 -4.81
CA ALA A 91 11.96 8.43 -4.55
C ALA A 91 10.57 8.99 -4.21
N VAL A 92 9.54 8.55 -4.95
CA VAL A 92 8.14 8.95 -4.68
C VAL A 92 7.67 8.46 -3.32
N TYR A 93 8.03 7.23 -2.92
CA TYR A 93 7.72 6.71 -1.58
C TYR A 93 8.39 7.51 -0.47
N ASP A 94 9.69 7.79 -0.61
CA ASP A 94 10.44 8.57 0.38
C ASP A 94 9.84 9.97 0.53
N GLN A 95 9.49 10.61 -0.58
CA GLN A 95 8.80 11.91 -0.57
C GLN A 95 7.42 11.81 0.10
N ALA A 96 6.58 10.86 -0.32
CA ALA A 96 5.23 10.69 0.23
C ALA A 96 5.26 10.41 1.75
N SER A 97 6.24 9.64 2.24
CA SER A 97 6.39 9.35 3.68
C SER A 97 6.78 10.55 4.51
N ARG A 98 7.41 11.56 3.90
CA ARG A 98 7.77 12.83 4.57
C ARG A 98 6.66 13.86 4.53
N GLU A 99 5.88 13.88 3.45
CA GLU A 99 4.86 14.89 3.19
C GLU A 99 3.50 14.53 3.79
N LEU A 100 3.21 13.23 3.91
CA LEU A 100 1.90 12.74 4.33
C LEU A 100 2.01 11.91 5.60
N PRO A 101 1.28 12.30 6.65
CA PRO A 101 1.15 11.48 7.85
C PRO A 101 0.17 10.31 7.62
N VAL A 102 0.07 9.42 8.58
CA VAL A 102 -0.93 8.35 8.61
C VAL A 102 -2.28 8.92 9.04
N LEU A 103 -3.28 8.83 8.16
CA LEU A 103 -4.64 9.32 8.39
C LEU A 103 -5.60 8.21 8.80
N ALA A 104 -5.34 6.97 8.37
CA ALA A 104 -6.09 5.78 8.77
C ALA A 104 -5.12 4.59 8.82
N ASP A 105 -4.80 4.09 10.01
CA ASP A 105 -3.83 3.00 10.15
C ASP A 105 -4.45 1.63 9.86
N LEU A 106 -4.48 1.26 8.59
CA LEU A 106 -4.97 -0.05 8.15
C LEU A 106 -3.95 -1.19 8.37
N CYS A 107 -2.77 -0.86 8.90
CA CYS A 107 -1.72 -1.81 9.26
C CYS A 107 -1.68 -2.06 10.77
N ALA A 108 -2.56 -1.44 11.55
CA ALA A 108 -2.69 -1.68 12.99
C ALA A 108 -3.17 -3.11 13.26
N GLU A 109 -2.72 -3.67 14.38
CA GLU A 109 -3.11 -5.02 14.84
C GLU A 109 -4.49 -5.05 15.53
N GLU A 110 -5.32 -4.06 15.30
CA GLU A 110 -6.65 -3.95 15.89
C GLU A 110 -7.67 -4.84 15.17
N GLN A 111 -8.66 -5.34 15.93
CA GLN A 111 -9.75 -6.10 15.35
C GLN A 111 -10.70 -5.20 14.55
N ASN A 112 -11.18 -5.70 13.41
CA ASN A 112 -12.19 -5.03 12.58
C ASN A 112 -11.78 -3.68 11.96
N VAL A 113 -10.47 -3.38 11.82
CA VAL A 113 -9.98 -2.12 11.23
C VAL A 113 -10.68 -1.78 9.90
N LEU A 114 -10.77 -2.77 9.01
CA LEU A 114 -11.40 -2.57 7.69
C LEU A 114 -12.90 -2.26 7.81
N PHE A 115 -13.61 -2.88 8.75
CA PHE A 115 -15.03 -2.61 8.98
C PHE A 115 -15.25 -1.16 9.45
N HIS A 116 -14.48 -0.71 10.44
CA HIS A 116 -14.55 0.67 10.92
C HIS A 116 -14.19 1.67 9.82
N PHE A 117 -13.14 1.39 9.05
CA PHE A 117 -12.75 2.21 7.89
C PHE A 117 -13.90 2.34 6.87
N THR A 118 -14.56 1.22 6.52
CA THR A 118 -15.73 1.23 5.63
C THR A 118 -16.85 2.11 6.19
N GLN A 119 -17.17 1.98 7.47
CA GLN A 119 -18.23 2.76 8.12
C GLN A 119 -17.90 4.26 8.15
N ALA A 120 -16.63 4.60 8.35
CA ALA A 120 -16.15 5.98 8.33
C ALA A 120 -16.17 6.64 6.94
N GLY A 121 -16.42 5.86 5.88
CA GLY A 121 -16.52 6.36 4.50
C GLY A 121 -15.48 5.77 3.54
N GLY A 122 -14.61 4.91 4.04
CA GLY A 122 -13.67 4.11 3.27
C GLY A 122 -12.66 4.94 2.48
N LEU A 123 -12.12 4.34 1.43
CA LEU A 123 -11.09 4.97 0.60
C LEU A 123 -11.52 6.31 0.01
N SER A 124 -12.79 6.42 -0.41
CA SER A 124 -13.27 7.69 -0.98
C SER A 124 -13.24 8.84 0.01
N ALA A 125 -13.53 8.59 1.29
CA ALA A 125 -13.45 9.60 2.34
C ALA A 125 -12.00 9.95 2.68
N LEU A 126 -11.11 8.95 2.76
CA LEU A 126 -9.68 9.16 2.95
C LEU A 126 -9.07 10.02 1.83
N MET A 127 -9.35 9.68 0.56
CA MET A 127 -8.84 10.44 -0.58
C MET A 127 -9.44 11.86 -0.64
N ALA A 128 -10.67 12.05 -0.21
CA ALA A 128 -11.28 13.38 -0.12
C ALA A 128 -10.58 14.25 0.92
N GLU A 129 -10.16 13.68 2.06
CA GLU A 129 -9.42 14.39 3.10
C GLU A 129 -8.04 14.86 2.60
N MET A 130 -7.36 14.03 1.80
CA MET A 130 -6.04 14.33 1.27
C MET A 130 -6.04 14.84 -0.17
N LYS A 131 -7.17 15.32 -0.69
CA LYS A 131 -7.35 15.70 -2.11
C LYS A 131 -6.34 16.73 -2.63
N GLU A 132 -5.87 17.66 -1.79
CA GLU A 132 -4.88 18.66 -2.16
C GLU A 132 -3.50 18.05 -2.49
N HIS A 133 -3.27 16.81 -2.09
CA HIS A 133 -2.05 16.05 -2.37
C HIS A 133 -2.20 15.12 -3.58
N LEU A 134 -3.38 15.01 -4.19
CA LEU A 134 -3.69 14.05 -5.24
C LEU A 134 -3.86 14.74 -6.60
N ASP A 135 -3.52 14.03 -7.68
CA ASP A 135 -3.94 14.42 -9.02
C ASP A 135 -5.38 13.96 -9.26
N LEU A 136 -6.28 14.94 -9.23
CA LEU A 136 -7.72 14.71 -9.34
C LEU A 136 -8.18 14.44 -10.78
N SER A 137 -7.31 14.60 -11.78
CA SER A 137 -7.62 14.34 -13.20
C SER A 137 -7.57 12.86 -13.57
N CYS A 138 -6.94 12.01 -12.73
CA CYS A 138 -6.83 10.57 -12.95
C CYS A 138 -8.21 9.93 -13.14
N VAL A 139 -8.32 9.08 -14.18
CA VAL A 139 -9.56 8.37 -14.53
C VAL A 139 -9.50 6.93 -14.01
N ASP A 140 -10.60 6.40 -13.55
CA ASP A 140 -10.70 5.01 -13.10
C ASP A 140 -11.52 4.11 -14.06
N VAL A 141 -11.68 2.84 -13.68
CA VAL A 141 -12.47 1.86 -14.46
C VAL A 141 -13.95 2.25 -14.61
N SER A 142 -14.49 3.18 -13.81
CA SER A 142 -15.85 3.70 -14.01
C SER A 142 -15.92 4.74 -15.15
N GLY A 143 -14.78 5.19 -15.67
CA GLY A 143 -14.68 6.26 -16.67
C GLY A 143 -14.81 7.66 -16.06
N ARG A 144 -14.81 7.78 -14.75
CA ARG A 144 -14.93 9.06 -14.02
C ARG A 144 -13.56 9.52 -13.55
N THR A 145 -13.36 10.82 -13.50
CA THR A 145 -12.19 11.40 -12.87
C THR A 145 -12.23 11.25 -11.35
N LEU A 146 -11.06 11.29 -10.70
CA LEU A 146 -10.98 11.29 -9.25
C LEU A 146 -11.75 12.47 -8.65
N ALA A 147 -11.68 13.66 -9.25
CA ALA A 147 -12.49 14.81 -8.85
C ALA A 147 -13.97 14.48 -8.74
N GLN A 148 -14.54 13.87 -9.79
CA GLN A 148 -15.95 13.47 -9.84
C GLN A 148 -16.30 12.38 -8.81
N LYS A 149 -15.34 11.49 -8.49
CA LYS A 149 -15.54 10.45 -7.47
C LYS A 149 -15.59 11.01 -6.06
N LEU A 150 -14.78 12.02 -5.80
CA LEU A 150 -14.63 12.61 -4.47
C LEU A 150 -15.66 13.70 -4.16
N GLU A 151 -16.47 14.10 -5.14
CA GLU A 151 -17.51 15.10 -4.93
C GLU A 151 -18.48 14.67 -3.82
N GLY A 152 -18.65 15.53 -2.81
CA GLY A 152 -19.50 15.27 -1.64
C GLY A 152 -19.02 14.14 -0.71
N LYS A 153 -17.79 13.66 -0.88
CA LYS A 153 -17.19 12.65 0.02
C LYS A 153 -16.48 13.35 1.18
N ALA A 154 -16.67 12.78 2.37
CA ALA A 154 -16.00 13.22 3.60
C ALA A 154 -15.95 12.06 4.58
N SER A 155 -15.06 12.13 5.56
CA SER A 155 -15.07 11.23 6.71
C SER A 155 -16.36 11.39 7.50
N ARG A 156 -16.95 10.28 7.90
CA ARG A 156 -18.10 10.22 8.82
C ARG A 156 -17.68 10.02 10.27
N ASP A 157 -16.42 9.63 10.46
CA ASP A 157 -15.84 9.39 11.76
C ASP A 157 -14.35 9.77 11.72
N THR A 158 -14.03 10.92 12.30
CA THR A 158 -12.68 11.46 12.35
C THR A 158 -11.77 10.74 13.35
N ALA A 159 -12.29 9.86 14.19
CA ALA A 159 -11.49 8.98 15.02
C ALA A 159 -10.96 7.75 14.24
N VAL A 160 -11.50 7.48 13.06
CA VAL A 160 -11.09 6.37 12.19
C VAL A 160 -10.35 6.87 10.95
N ILE A 161 -10.89 7.91 10.29
CA ILE A 161 -10.21 8.60 9.18
C ILE A 161 -9.93 10.03 9.66
N HIS A 162 -8.72 10.23 10.11
CA HIS A 162 -8.22 11.47 10.66
C HIS A 162 -8.01 12.54 9.59
N THR A 163 -7.90 13.80 10.01
CA THR A 163 -7.57 14.91 9.12
C THR A 163 -6.05 15.02 8.92
N VAL A 164 -5.63 15.68 7.84
CA VAL A 164 -4.20 15.96 7.60
C VAL A 164 -3.61 16.82 8.71
N LYS A 165 -4.43 17.67 9.37
CA LYS A 165 -4.01 18.53 10.47
C LYS A 165 -3.89 17.81 11.81
N GLU A 166 -4.68 16.76 11.99
CA GLU A 166 -4.73 15.96 13.22
C GLU A 166 -4.62 14.48 12.84
N PRO A 167 -3.43 14.01 12.40
CA PRO A 167 -3.23 12.65 11.94
C PRO A 167 -3.18 11.63 13.09
N VAL A 168 -3.29 10.35 12.75
CA VAL A 168 -3.06 9.24 13.71
C VAL A 168 -1.63 9.30 14.26
N ARG A 169 -0.66 9.46 13.35
CA ARG A 169 0.78 9.54 13.65
C ARG A 169 1.56 9.99 12.41
N ASP A 170 2.78 10.37 12.62
CA ASP A 170 3.72 10.55 11.52
C ASP A 170 4.03 9.23 10.83
N ASN A 171 4.45 9.32 9.58
CA ASN A 171 4.88 8.13 8.84
C ASN A 171 6.23 7.64 9.37
N ASP A 172 6.31 6.35 9.69
CA ASP A 172 7.51 5.73 10.23
C ASP A 172 8.34 4.95 9.21
N LEU A 173 7.82 4.78 7.99
CA LEU A 173 8.57 4.18 6.90
C LEU A 173 9.61 5.15 6.34
N CYS A 174 10.79 4.64 6.04
CA CYS A 174 11.85 5.38 5.38
C CYS A 174 12.63 4.49 4.42
N VAL A 175 13.23 5.10 3.41
CA VAL A 175 14.18 4.45 2.52
C VAL A 175 15.59 4.76 3.03
N LEU A 176 16.35 3.71 3.34
CA LEU A 176 17.74 3.82 3.77
C LEU A 176 18.66 3.30 2.67
N LYS A 177 19.82 3.93 2.50
CA LYS A 177 20.85 3.50 1.55
C LYS A 177 22.17 3.30 2.30
N GLY A 178 22.93 2.29 1.87
CA GLY A 178 24.22 1.97 2.47
C GLY A 178 24.98 0.96 1.60
N ASN A 179 26.18 0.58 2.06
CA ASN A 179 27.07 -0.35 1.34
C ASN A 179 26.48 -1.78 1.18
N ILE A 180 25.56 -2.18 2.08
CA ILE A 180 24.86 -3.48 1.97
C ILE A 180 23.67 -3.37 1.01
N ALA A 181 23.05 -2.20 0.92
CA ALA A 181 21.89 -1.94 0.07
C ALA A 181 22.07 -0.60 -0.66
N PRO A 182 22.92 -0.53 -1.69
CA PRO A 182 23.19 0.71 -2.40
C PRO A 182 21.98 1.28 -3.14
N GLU A 183 21.08 0.40 -3.59
CA GLU A 183 19.82 0.79 -4.24
C GLU A 183 18.73 1.19 -3.24
N GLY A 184 18.86 0.78 -1.98
CA GLY A 184 17.97 1.12 -0.89
C GLY A 184 17.29 -0.08 -0.24
N ILE A 185 16.88 0.14 1.01
CA ILE A 185 16.00 -0.74 1.78
C ILE A 185 14.87 0.08 2.38
N VAL A 186 13.73 -0.57 2.61
CA VAL A 186 12.63 0.01 3.38
C VAL A 186 12.79 -0.37 4.85
N ALA A 187 12.67 0.59 5.73
CA ALA A 187 12.75 0.38 7.17
C ALA A 187 11.61 1.10 7.89
N ARG A 188 11.11 0.49 8.98
CA ARG A 188 10.21 1.16 9.92
C ARG A 188 11.05 1.77 11.03
N LYS A 189 10.99 3.09 11.19
CA LYS A 189 11.73 3.83 12.23
C LYS A 189 11.36 3.35 13.64
N SER A 190 10.12 2.94 13.84
CA SER A 190 9.61 2.40 15.11
C SER A 190 10.16 1.01 15.43
N ALA A 191 10.61 0.25 14.44
CA ALA A 191 11.07 -1.13 14.60
C ALA A 191 12.55 -1.25 15.01
N PHE A 192 13.31 -0.16 15.02
CA PHE A 192 14.74 -0.20 15.36
C PHE A 192 15.18 1.03 16.15
N SER A 193 16.22 0.84 16.97
CA SER A 193 16.95 1.96 17.59
C SER A 193 17.74 2.73 16.54
N LYS A 194 18.07 4.00 16.81
CA LYS A 194 18.85 4.86 15.89
C LYS A 194 20.15 4.24 15.41
N GLN A 195 20.69 3.29 16.17
CA GLN A 195 21.94 2.60 15.84
C GLN A 195 21.90 1.18 16.41
N PHE A 196 22.12 0.17 15.56
CA PHE A 196 22.23 -1.22 15.96
C PHE A 196 23.48 -1.86 15.33
N LYS A 197 24.20 -2.67 16.10
CA LYS A 197 25.37 -3.42 15.64
C LYS A 197 25.36 -4.79 16.31
N GLY A 198 25.46 -5.84 15.51
CA GLY A 198 25.48 -7.21 16.02
C GLY A 198 26.02 -8.20 15.00
N PRO A 199 26.31 -9.45 15.41
CA PRO A 199 26.68 -10.53 14.50
C PRO A 199 25.58 -10.83 13.51
N ALA A 200 25.90 -10.98 12.22
CA ALA A 200 24.95 -11.39 11.20
C ALA A 200 24.75 -12.91 11.20
N LYS A 201 23.51 -13.35 11.28
CA LYS A 201 23.07 -14.74 11.08
C LYS A 201 22.33 -14.81 9.75
N VAL A 202 22.97 -15.38 8.74
CA VAL A 202 22.47 -15.41 7.36
C VAL A 202 21.72 -16.71 7.11
N PHE A 203 20.51 -16.60 6.56
CA PHE A 203 19.64 -17.73 6.22
C PHE A 203 19.16 -17.59 4.77
N TYR A 204 18.94 -18.73 4.12
CA TYR A 204 18.50 -18.84 2.72
C TYR A 204 17.04 -19.29 2.59
N SER A 205 16.33 -19.41 3.72
CA SER A 205 14.89 -19.71 3.76
C SER A 205 14.26 -19.22 5.06
N ASP A 206 12.99 -18.88 5.00
CA ASP A 206 12.19 -18.47 6.17
C ASP A 206 12.13 -19.60 7.20
N ALA A 207 11.88 -20.84 6.74
CA ALA A 207 11.83 -22.02 7.62
C ALA A 207 13.14 -22.24 8.37
N GLY A 208 14.28 -22.06 7.69
CA GLY A 208 15.60 -22.18 8.32
C GLY A 208 15.85 -21.10 9.38
N ALA A 209 15.42 -19.87 9.14
CA ALA A 209 15.49 -18.80 10.11
C ALA A 209 14.59 -19.06 11.32
N ALA A 210 13.33 -19.43 11.08
CA ALA A 210 12.36 -19.75 12.14
C ALA A 210 12.84 -20.91 13.04
N GLU A 211 13.38 -21.97 12.45
CA GLU A 211 13.96 -23.09 13.19
C GLU A 211 15.19 -22.66 14.03
N ALA A 212 16.05 -21.78 13.47
CA ALA A 212 17.19 -21.25 14.20
C ALA A 212 16.80 -20.40 15.41
N VAL A 213 15.71 -19.61 15.27
CA VAL A 213 15.14 -18.86 16.40
C VAL A 213 14.57 -19.81 17.45
N LYS A 214 13.72 -20.77 17.05
CA LYS A 214 13.09 -21.76 17.94
C LYS A 214 14.12 -22.63 18.68
N SER A 215 15.22 -22.99 18.02
CA SER A 215 16.30 -23.80 18.62
C SER A 215 17.33 -23.00 19.42
N GLY A 216 17.18 -21.69 19.57
CA GLY A 216 18.10 -20.84 20.31
C GLY A 216 19.45 -20.59 19.63
N LYS A 217 19.58 -20.89 18.34
CA LYS A 217 20.78 -20.55 17.53
C LYS A 217 20.86 -19.06 17.22
N VAL A 218 19.75 -18.36 17.26
CA VAL A 218 19.66 -16.90 17.21
C VAL A 218 19.42 -16.39 18.61
N THR A 219 20.23 -15.45 19.04
CA THR A 219 20.23 -14.87 20.40
C THR A 219 20.02 -13.38 20.36
N ALA A 220 19.65 -12.77 21.48
CA ALA A 220 19.51 -11.34 21.59
C ALA A 220 20.82 -10.64 21.20
N GLY A 221 20.72 -9.65 20.32
CA GLY A 221 21.87 -8.94 19.76
C GLY A 221 22.33 -9.44 18.39
N ASP A 222 21.81 -10.57 17.91
CA ASP A 222 22.07 -11.03 16.53
C ASP A 222 21.23 -10.24 15.51
N VAL A 223 21.78 -10.09 14.29
CA VAL A 223 21.06 -9.58 13.12
C VAL A 223 20.69 -10.75 12.24
N VAL A 224 19.41 -11.05 12.12
CA VAL A 224 18.90 -12.07 11.20
C VAL A 224 18.84 -11.50 9.78
N VAL A 225 19.53 -12.16 8.85
CA VAL A 225 19.55 -11.77 7.44
C VAL A 225 18.94 -12.92 6.62
N LEU A 226 17.82 -12.65 5.97
CA LEU A 226 17.24 -13.55 4.97
C LEU A 226 17.73 -13.11 3.59
N THR A 227 18.30 -14.03 2.84
CA THR A 227 18.80 -13.79 1.48
C THR A 227 18.19 -14.77 0.49
N MET A 228 18.09 -14.37 -0.79
CA MET A 228 17.53 -15.17 -1.88
C MET A 228 16.04 -15.55 -1.71
N VAL A 229 15.30 -14.83 -0.89
CA VAL A 229 13.86 -15.06 -0.62
C VAL A 229 12.95 -14.05 -1.33
N GLY A 230 13.53 -13.11 -2.08
CA GLY A 230 12.78 -12.10 -2.85
C GLY A 230 12.21 -12.62 -4.17
N ALA A 231 11.70 -11.72 -5.01
CA ALA A 231 11.06 -12.04 -6.30
C ALA A 231 12.03 -12.69 -7.31
N LYS A 232 13.31 -12.31 -7.27
CA LYS A 232 14.37 -12.99 -8.05
C LYS A 232 14.91 -14.18 -7.26
N GLY A 233 14.59 -15.41 -7.70
CA GLY A 233 15.12 -16.64 -7.13
C GLY A 233 14.41 -17.15 -5.87
N GLY A 234 13.33 -16.50 -5.46
CA GLY A 234 12.53 -16.90 -4.30
C GLY A 234 11.02 -16.78 -4.54
N PRO A 235 10.20 -17.08 -3.54
CA PRO A 235 8.74 -17.08 -3.66
C PRO A 235 8.11 -15.66 -3.67
N ALA A 236 8.91 -14.62 -3.79
CA ALA A 236 8.56 -13.21 -3.69
C ALA A 236 8.19 -12.76 -2.27
N VAL A 237 6.91 -12.60 -1.97
CA VAL A 237 6.45 -12.20 -0.63
C VAL A 237 5.53 -13.30 -0.09
N PRO A 238 6.08 -14.35 0.50
CA PRO A 238 5.26 -15.26 1.27
C PRO A 238 4.69 -14.50 2.48
N VAL A 239 3.52 -14.91 2.93
CA VAL A 239 2.92 -14.33 4.13
C VAL A 239 3.79 -14.72 5.32
N CYS A 240 4.64 -13.80 5.77
CA CYS A 240 5.46 -13.96 6.98
C CYS A 240 4.64 -13.44 8.17
N CYS A 241 3.63 -14.21 8.59
CA CYS A 241 2.74 -13.86 9.70
C CYS A 241 2.90 -14.84 10.88
N GLU A 242 4.07 -15.45 11.06
CA GLU A 242 4.32 -16.34 12.23
C GLU A 242 5.43 -15.80 13.13
#